data_667487db7539259977a561a728b06361
#
_entry.id   667487db7539259977a561a728b06361
#
_cell.length_a   1.000
_cell.length_b   1.000
_cell.length_c   1.000
_cell.angle_alpha   90.00
_cell.angle_beta   90.00
_cell.angle_gamma   90.00
#
_symmetry.space_group_name_H-M   'P 1'
#
loop_
_entity.id
_entity.type
_entity.pdbx_description
1 polymer ?
#
loop_
_entity_poly.entity_id
_entity_poly.type
_entity_poly.pdbx_seq_one_letter_code
_entity_poly.pdbx_strand_id
1 'polypeptide(L)'
;MDEKQRYDAGLSVRREVLGDAHVDRSLNALTEFNSEFQEMITRHAWGDIWTRPGLTRHTRSLITIAMLIGMNRSEELKLHLRAAASNGVTRAEIKEVLMQSAIYCGIPAANATFHLAESVWDELGVESRQPE
;
A
#
# COMPACT_ATOMS: atom_id res chain seq x y z
N MET A 1 14.06 12.41 17.89
CA MET A 1 14.23 11.06 17.30
C MET A 1 15.41 11.11 16.34
N ASP A 2 16.42 10.29 16.54
CA ASP A 2 17.55 10.25 15.61
C ASP A 2 17.20 9.45 14.34
N GLU A 3 18.12 9.44 13.37
CA GLU A 3 17.89 8.80 12.08
C GLU A 3 17.70 7.28 12.19
N LYS A 4 18.44 6.64 13.11
CA LYS A 4 18.30 5.21 13.35
C LYS A 4 16.94 4.88 13.95
N GLN A 5 16.49 5.64 14.94
CA GLN A 5 15.19 5.47 15.57
C GLN A 5 14.06 5.68 14.56
N ARG A 6 14.20 6.69 13.69
CA ARG A 6 13.23 6.96 12.62
C ARG A 6 13.16 5.81 11.63
N TYR A 7 14.31 5.29 11.24
CA TYR A 7 14.38 4.14 10.34
C TYR A 7 13.73 2.90 10.96
N ASP A 8 14.07 2.60 12.21
CA ASP A 8 13.52 1.42 12.90
C ASP A 8 11.99 1.52 13.07
N ALA A 9 11.50 2.69 13.45
CA ALA A 9 10.06 2.95 13.56
C ALA A 9 9.37 2.82 12.20
N GLY A 10 10.00 3.37 11.17
CA GLY A 10 9.48 3.30 9.80
C GLY A 10 9.43 1.87 9.27
N LEU A 11 10.46 1.08 9.51
CA LEU A 11 10.50 -0.30 9.08
C LEU A 11 9.42 -1.14 9.77
N SER A 12 9.21 -0.91 11.06
CA SER A 12 8.16 -1.58 11.83
C SER A 12 6.77 -1.26 11.26
N VAL A 13 6.49 0.01 10.98
CA VAL A 13 5.20 0.43 10.41
C VAL A 13 5.02 -0.09 9.00
N ARG A 14 6.08 -0.04 8.17
CA ARG A 14 6.04 -0.58 6.82
C ARG A 14 5.65 -2.07 6.82
N ARG A 15 6.21 -2.84 7.74
CA ARG A 15 5.87 -4.26 7.91
C ARG A 15 4.41 -4.46 8.30
N GLU A 16 3.91 -3.65 9.22
CA GLU A 16 2.52 -3.75 9.67
C GLU A 16 1.54 -3.39 8.55
N VAL A 17 1.86 -2.39 7.73
CA VAL A 17 0.98 -1.90 6.66
C VAL A 17 1.04 -2.79 5.42
N LEU A 18 2.23 -3.16 4.96
CA LEU A 18 2.44 -3.87 3.70
C LEU A 18 2.64 -5.38 3.86
N GLY A 19 2.92 -5.83 5.08
CA GLY A 19 3.19 -7.24 5.37
C GLY A 19 4.68 -7.59 5.30
N ASP A 20 5.08 -8.54 6.12
CA ASP A 20 6.49 -8.96 6.23
C ASP A 20 7.03 -9.53 4.93
N ALA A 21 6.24 -10.32 4.21
CA ALA A 21 6.68 -10.96 2.96
C ALA A 21 7.10 -9.93 1.92
N HIS A 22 6.31 -8.87 1.73
CA HIS A 22 6.65 -7.80 0.78
C HIS A 22 7.91 -7.06 1.22
N VAL A 23 7.99 -6.70 2.50
CA VAL A 23 9.13 -5.95 3.02
C VAL A 23 10.41 -6.78 2.93
N ASP A 24 10.35 -8.07 3.26
CA ASP A 24 11.50 -8.96 3.13
C ASP A 24 11.97 -9.08 1.68
N ARG A 25 11.05 -9.20 0.71
CA ARG A 25 11.41 -9.18 -0.72
C ARG A 25 12.11 -7.88 -1.10
N SER A 26 11.60 -6.75 -0.60
CA SER A 26 12.19 -5.44 -0.86
C SER A 26 13.60 -5.32 -0.28
N LEU A 27 13.80 -5.78 0.95
CA LEU A 27 15.12 -5.78 1.61
C LEU A 27 16.10 -6.70 0.90
N ASN A 28 15.65 -7.87 0.44
CA ASN A 28 16.48 -8.82 -0.30
C ASN A 28 16.84 -8.32 -1.70
N ALA A 29 16.11 -7.37 -2.24
CA ALA A 29 16.36 -6.77 -3.54
C ALA A 29 17.22 -5.50 -3.47
N LEU A 30 17.72 -5.12 -2.29
CA LEU A 30 18.57 -3.95 -2.13
C LEU A 30 19.88 -4.11 -2.88
N THR A 31 20.27 -3.03 -3.56
CA THR A 31 21.51 -2.92 -4.31
C THR A 31 22.23 -1.65 -3.89
N GLU A 32 23.49 -1.51 -4.29
CA GLU A 32 24.21 -0.25 -4.09
C GLU A 32 23.46 0.92 -4.74
N PHE A 33 22.81 0.68 -5.86
CA PHE A 33 22.09 1.72 -6.58
C PHE A 33 20.83 2.22 -5.85
N ASN A 34 20.05 1.31 -5.23
CA ASN A 34 18.75 1.67 -4.67
C ASN A 34 18.69 1.77 -3.14
N SER A 35 19.75 1.34 -2.42
CA SER A 35 19.69 1.23 -0.97
C SER A 35 19.45 2.57 -0.25
N GLU A 36 20.12 3.63 -0.67
CA GLU A 36 19.93 4.95 -0.06
C GLU A 36 18.51 5.47 -0.27
N PHE A 37 17.95 5.24 -1.45
CA PHE A 37 16.57 5.61 -1.75
C PHE A 37 15.57 4.84 -0.88
N GLN A 38 15.77 3.53 -0.73
CA GLN A 38 14.91 2.70 0.12
C GLN A 38 15.02 3.10 1.60
N GLU A 39 16.20 3.47 2.05
CA GLU A 39 16.39 4.01 3.41
C GLU A 39 15.63 5.32 3.60
N MET A 40 15.71 6.21 2.62
CA MET A 40 14.99 7.49 2.64
C MET A 40 13.47 7.27 2.71
N ILE A 41 12.94 6.36 1.90
CA ILE A 41 11.52 6.00 1.92
C ILE A 41 11.13 5.48 3.30
N THR A 42 11.94 4.57 3.86
CA THR A 42 11.65 3.97 5.16
C THR A 42 11.62 5.01 6.27
N ARG A 43 12.58 5.94 6.28
CA ARG A 43 12.61 7.01 7.28
C ARG A 43 11.47 8.01 7.11
N HIS A 44 11.23 8.48 5.89
CA HIS A 44 10.36 9.63 5.68
C HIS A 44 8.92 9.26 5.35
N ALA A 45 8.67 8.32 4.44
CA ALA A 45 7.30 7.91 4.17
C ALA A 45 6.74 7.10 5.34
N TRP A 46 7.47 6.09 5.79
CA TRP A 46 6.99 5.19 6.84
C TRP A 46 7.29 5.71 8.24
N GLY A 47 8.46 6.31 8.46
CA GLY A 47 8.87 6.82 9.75
C GLY A 47 8.26 8.17 10.12
N ASP A 48 8.02 9.05 9.14
CA ASP A 48 7.49 10.37 9.40
C ASP A 48 5.98 10.50 9.12
N ILE A 49 5.48 9.90 8.04
CA ILE A 49 4.09 10.11 7.62
C ILE A 49 3.15 9.03 8.17
N TRP A 50 3.44 7.76 7.93
CA TRP A 50 2.54 6.69 8.34
C TRP A 50 2.48 6.50 9.85
N THR A 51 3.44 7.03 10.60
CA THR A 51 3.44 7.03 12.07
C THR A 51 2.63 8.17 12.68
N ARG A 52 2.21 9.16 11.88
CA ARG A 52 1.49 10.33 12.39
C ARG A 52 0.12 9.94 12.97
N PRO A 53 -0.27 10.49 14.12
CA PRO A 53 -1.55 10.14 14.75
C PRO A 53 -2.76 10.88 14.16
N GLY A 54 -2.56 11.80 13.21
CA GLY A 54 -3.62 12.65 12.67
C GLY A 54 -4.69 11.92 11.88
N LEU A 55 -4.33 10.76 11.27
CA LEU A 55 -5.26 9.88 10.55
C LEU A 55 -4.96 8.45 10.94
N THR A 56 -5.97 7.60 10.97
CA THR A 56 -5.80 6.17 11.20
C THR A 56 -5.15 5.50 9.98
N ARG A 57 -4.59 4.32 10.17
CA ARG A 57 -4.06 3.52 9.05
C ARG A 57 -5.13 3.18 8.04
N HIS A 58 -6.32 2.88 8.50
CA HIS A 58 -7.49 2.67 7.66
C HIS A 58 -7.68 3.85 6.70
N THR A 59 -7.75 5.06 7.23
CA THR A 59 -7.94 6.26 6.42
C THR A 59 -6.75 6.53 5.50
N ARG A 60 -5.51 6.34 6.00
CA ARG A 60 -4.31 6.52 5.16
C ARG A 60 -4.29 5.53 4.00
N SER A 61 -4.72 4.29 4.22
CA SER A 61 -4.83 3.30 3.17
C SER A 61 -5.82 3.72 2.08
N LEU A 62 -7.00 4.20 2.47
CA LEU A 62 -8.01 4.70 1.52
C LEU A 62 -7.50 5.88 0.70
N ILE A 63 -6.85 6.83 1.36
CA ILE A 63 -6.28 8.02 0.69
C ILE A 63 -5.18 7.60 -0.28
N THR A 64 -4.31 6.69 0.13
CA THR A 64 -3.21 6.22 -0.72
C THR A 64 -3.75 5.55 -1.98
N ILE A 65 -4.76 4.69 -1.84
CA ILE A 65 -5.41 4.05 -2.98
C ILE A 65 -5.95 5.10 -3.95
N ALA A 66 -6.68 6.10 -3.44
CA ALA A 66 -7.25 7.17 -4.26
C ALA A 66 -6.16 7.97 -5.00
N MET A 67 -5.08 8.33 -4.31
CA MET A 67 -3.96 9.06 -4.92
C MET A 67 -3.29 8.25 -6.03
N LEU A 68 -3.08 6.96 -5.80
CA LEU A 68 -2.43 6.09 -6.79
C LEU A 68 -3.30 5.89 -8.03
N ILE A 69 -4.63 5.87 -7.87
CA ILE A 69 -5.56 5.85 -8.99
C ILE A 69 -5.38 7.12 -9.83
N GLY A 70 -5.40 8.28 -9.18
CA GLY A 70 -5.27 9.57 -9.86
C GLY A 70 -3.92 9.75 -10.54
N MET A 71 -2.86 9.17 -9.99
CA MET A 71 -1.50 9.24 -10.54
C MET A 71 -1.21 8.13 -11.56
N ASN A 72 -2.13 7.21 -11.76
CA ASN A 72 -1.98 6.06 -12.67
C ASN A 72 -0.77 5.18 -12.32
N ARG A 73 -0.62 4.85 -11.02
CA ARG A 73 0.49 4.03 -10.51
C ARG A 73 0.03 2.61 -10.22
N SER A 74 -0.10 1.80 -11.26
CA SER A 74 -0.71 0.45 -11.21
C SER A 74 0.01 -0.50 -10.26
N GLU A 75 1.35 -0.50 -10.27
CA GLU A 75 2.13 -1.44 -9.45
C GLU A 75 1.97 -1.14 -7.96
N GLU A 76 2.10 0.13 -7.57
CA GLU A 76 1.93 0.55 -6.18
C GLU A 76 0.47 0.40 -5.76
N LEU A 77 -0.47 0.67 -6.67
CA LEU A 77 -1.90 0.47 -6.42
C LEU A 77 -2.21 -1.00 -6.12
N LYS A 78 -1.64 -1.93 -6.89
CA LYS A 78 -1.79 -3.36 -6.65
C LYS A 78 -1.29 -3.73 -5.26
N LEU A 79 -0.13 -3.22 -4.87
CA LEU A 79 0.44 -3.46 -3.54
C LEU A 79 -0.50 -2.99 -2.43
N HIS A 80 -1.04 -1.78 -2.53
CA HIS A 80 -1.92 -1.22 -1.51
C HIS A 80 -3.30 -1.87 -1.50
N LEU A 81 -3.80 -2.35 -2.65
CA LEU A 81 -5.03 -3.15 -2.69
C LEU A 81 -4.83 -4.50 -1.98
N ARG A 82 -3.67 -5.14 -2.16
CA ARG A 82 -3.34 -6.38 -1.44
C ARG A 82 -3.28 -6.16 0.07
N ALA A 83 -2.70 -5.05 0.49
CA ALA A 83 -2.49 -4.71 1.90
C ALA A 83 -3.75 -4.16 2.59
N ALA A 84 -4.77 -3.78 1.84
CA ALA A 84 -5.93 -3.04 2.36
C ALA A 84 -6.62 -3.73 3.53
N ALA A 85 -6.85 -5.03 3.44
CA ALA A 85 -7.55 -5.78 4.49
C ALA A 85 -6.82 -5.73 5.82
N SER A 86 -5.48 -5.81 5.83
CA SER A 86 -4.68 -5.75 7.06
C SER A 86 -4.70 -4.36 7.70
N ASN A 87 -5.11 -3.35 6.96
CA ASN A 87 -5.27 -1.98 7.45
C ASN A 87 -6.73 -1.65 7.79
N GLY A 88 -7.59 -2.66 7.82
CA GLY A 88 -9.00 -2.52 8.19
C GLY A 88 -9.90 -2.01 7.08
N VAL A 89 -9.44 -2.00 5.83
CA VAL A 89 -10.22 -1.54 4.68
C VAL A 89 -11.03 -2.69 4.11
N THR A 90 -12.33 -2.49 3.95
CA THR A 90 -13.24 -3.48 3.38
C THR A 90 -13.35 -3.34 1.86
N ARG A 91 -13.80 -4.40 1.20
CA ARG A 91 -14.07 -4.35 -0.25
C ARG A 91 -15.17 -3.34 -0.58
N ALA A 92 -16.17 -3.21 0.29
CA ALA A 92 -17.23 -2.22 0.13
C ALA A 92 -16.67 -0.79 0.16
N GLU A 93 -15.72 -0.52 1.04
CA GLU A 93 -15.06 0.78 1.11
C GLU A 93 -14.20 1.05 -0.12
N ILE A 94 -13.49 0.04 -0.61
CA ILE A 94 -12.73 0.15 -1.87
C ILE A 94 -13.67 0.51 -3.02
N LYS A 95 -14.82 -0.17 -3.12
CA LYS A 95 -15.83 0.15 -4.14
C LYS A 95 -16.21 1.62 -4.09
N GLU A 96 -16.44 2.16 -2.90
CA GLU A 96 -16.83 3.57 -2.76
C GLU A 96 -15.70 4.53 -3.18
N VAL A 97 -14.46 4.20 -2.87
CA VAL A 97 -13.30 4.98 -3.35
C VAL A 97 -13.24 4.96 -4.88
N LEU A 98 -13.46 3.80 -5.50
CA LEU A 98 -13.43 3.66 -6.95
C LEU A 98 -14.59 4.41 -7.63
N MET A 99 -15.78 4.35 -7.05
CA MET A 99 -16.94 5.10 -7.54
C MET A 99 -16.66 6.61 -7.53
N GLN A 100 -16.11 7.12 -6.44
CA GLN A 100 -15.76 8.54 -6.35
C GLN A 100 -14.62 8.90 -7.30
N SER A 101 -13.62 8.03 -7.42
CA SER A 101 -12.49 8.22 -8.34
C SER A 101 -12.95 8.28 -9.80
N ALA A 102 -14.03 7.59 -10.16
CA ALA A 102 -14.58 7.66 -11.51
C ALA A 102 -14.97 9.09 -11.89
N ILE A 103 -15.40 9.88 -10.91
CA ILE A 103 -15.81 11.28 -11.12
C ILE A 103 -14.60 12.21 -11.16
N TYR A 104 -13.65 12.04 -10.23
CA TYR A 104 -12.54 12.98 -10.08
C TYR A 104 -11.29 12.60 -10.88
N CYS A 105 -11.11 11.30 -11.18
CA CYS A 105 -9.94 10.80 -11.93
C CYS A 105 -10.30 10.30 -13.34
N GLY A 106 -11.59 10.08 -13.60
CA GLY A 106 -12.08 9.59 -14.89
C GLY A 106 -12.51 8.13 -14.87
N ILE A 107 -13.50 7.80 -15.67
CA ILE A 107 -14.06 6.46 -15.78
C ILE A 107 -13.00 5.42 -16.19
N PRO A 108 -12.13 5.69 -17.18
CA PRO A 108 -11.11 4.69 -17.55
C PRO A 108 -10.18 4.29 -16.40
N ALA A 109 -9.75 5.26 -15.57
CA ALA A 109 -8.90 4.98 -14.42
C ALA A 109 -9.62 4.12 -13.38
N ALA A 110 -10.88 4.45 -13.09
CA ALA A 110 -11.69 3.67 -12.15
C ALA A 110 -11.96 2.26 -12.69
N ASN A 111 -12.29 2.13 -13.98
CA ASN A 111 -12.56 0.84 -14.60
C ASN A 111 -11.33 -0.08 -14.52
N ALA A 112 -10.16 0.44 -14.84
CA ALA A 112 -8.91 -0.31 -14.73
C ALA A 112 -8.67 -0.78 -13.28
N THR A 113 -9.00 0.06 -12.30
CA THR A 113 -8.82 -0.27 -10.89
C THR A 113 -9.82 -1.32 -10.40
N PHE A 114 -11.08 -1.31 -10.88
CA PHE A 114 -12.02 -2.37 -10.59
C PHE A 114 -11.48 -3.72 -11.05
N HIS A 115 -10.95 -3.81 -12.25
CA HIS A 115 -10.35 -5.05 -12.76
C HIS A 115 -9.12 -5.45 -11.94
N LEU A 116 -8.27 -4.49 -11.59
CA LEU A 116 -7.09 -4.76 -10.78
C LEU A 116 -7.46 -5.28 -9.39
N ALA A 117 -8.46 -4.68 -8.74
CA ALA A 117 -8.93 -5.11 -7.42
C ALA A 117 -9.45 -6.54 -7.45
N GLU A 118 -10.28 -6.87 -8.45
CA GLU A 118 -10.80 -8.21 -8.61
C GLU A 118 -9.68 -9.23 -8.84
N SER A 119 -8.69 -8.89 -9.66
CA SER A 119 -7.49 -9.69 -9.89
C SER A 119 -6.72 -9.95 -8.59
N VAL A 120 -6.52 -8.93 -7.78
CA VAL A 120 -5.84 -9.04 -6.48
C VAL A 120 -6.60 -9.98 -5.55
N TRP A 121 -7.92 -9.82 -5.47
CA TRP A 121 -8.74 -10.67 -4.59
C TRP A 121 -8.76 -12.13 -5.06
N ASP A 122 -8.74 -12.38 -6.37
CA ASP A 122 -8.63 -13.72 -6.91
C ASP A 122 -7.30 -14.36 -6.52
N GLU A 123 -6.19 -13.61 -6.64
CA GLU A 123 -4.88 -14.08 -6.21
C GLU A 123 -4.86 -14.42 -4.71
N LEU A 124 -5.43 -13.54 -3.88
CA LEU A 124 -5.52 -13.76 -2.43
C LEU A 124 -6.40 -14.97 -2.11
N GLY A 125 -7.49 -15.17 -2.83
CA GLY A 125 -8.35 -16.34 -2.69
C GLY A 125 -7.63 -17.63 -3.01
N VAL A 126 -6.82 -17.65 -4.06
CA VAL A 126 -5.99 -18.81 -4.42
C VAL A 126 -4.96 -19.09 -3.33
N GLU A 127 -4.26 -18.06 -2.86
CA GLU A 127 -3.28 -18.18 -1.77
C GLU A 127 -3.91 -18.77 -0.50
N SER A 128 -5.10 -18.27 -0.12
CA SER A 128 -5.80 -18.73 1.09
C SER A 128 -6.35 -20.15 0.97
N ARG A 129 -6.50 -20.67 -0.25
CA ARG A 129 -7.03 -22.02 -0.52
C ARG A 129 -5.93 -23.07 -0.73
N GLN A 130 -4.67 -22.66 -0.75
CA GLN A 130 -3.56 -23.60 -0.90
C GLN A 130 -3.45 -24.50 0.33
N PRO A 131 -3.19 -25.79 0.15
CA PRO A 131 -3.02 -26.69 1.28
C PRO A 131 -1.82 -26.28 2.13
N GLU A 132 -2.00 -26.39 3.42
CA GLU A 132 -0.93 -26.11 4.38
C GLU A 132 0.21 -27.13 4.26
#